data_1053a75da5939f2a0759d123f6146bb5
#
_entry.id   1053a75da5939f2a0759d123f6146bb5
#
_cell.length_a   1.000
_cell.length_b   1.000
_cell.length_c   1.000
_cell.angle_alpha   90.00
_cell.angle_beta   90.00
_cell.angle_gamma   90.00
#
_symmetry.space_group_name_H-M   'P 1'
#
loop_
_entity.id
_entity.type
_entity.pdbx_description
1 polymer ?
#
loop_
_entity_poly.entity_id
_entity_poly.type
_entity_poly.pdbx_seq_one_letter_code
_entity_poly.pdbx_strand_id
1 'polypeptide(L)'
;MDRSIVIVPGIGNSDADHWQSHWETALPRATRIAPASWYDPDLTDWIAALDAAVAAARTPPVVVCHSLGCLLFAHWRAVATRPVHGVFLVAVPDPDGPNFPVAARAFAQVPDRDFGDRPVVAIASSNDPYDPAGRAIAWAAARGARPVVLGARGHLNAASGLAAWDEGRALFAAFTAGLGA
;
A
#
# COMPACT_ATOMS: atom_id res chain seq x y z
N MET A 1 -17.08 -4.75 -11.07
CA MET A 1 -16.97 -3.59 -10.15
C MET A 1 -16.40 -2.42 -10.92
N ASP A 2 -17.09 -1.30 -10.92
CA ASP A 2 -16.73 -0.12 -11.74
C ASP A 2 -15.99 0.94 -10.89
N ARG A 3 -15.15 0.49 -9.94
CA ARG A 3 -14.43 1.36 -8.99
C ARG A 3 -13.06 1.73 -9.52
N SER A 4 -12.66 2.99 -9.27
CA SER A 4 -11.29 3.43 -9.49
C SER A 4 -10.35 2.76 -8.48
N ILE A 5 -9.16 2.40 -8.94
CA ILE A 5 -8.11 1.79 -8.11
C ILE A 5 -6.85 2.62 -8.29
N VAL A 6 -6.22 3.02 -7.18
CA VAL A 6 -4.93 3.71 -7.20
C VAL A 6 -3.86 2.75 -6.67
N ILE A 7 -2.89 2.43 -7.52
CA ILE A 7 -1.74 1.57 -7.20
C ILE A 7 -0.63 2.45 -6.63
N VAL A 8 -0.14 2.09 -5.46
CA VAL A 8 0.91 2.82 -4.72
C VAL A 8 2.07 1.86 -4.42
N PRO A 9 3.09 1.82 -5.28
CA PRO A 9 4.28 0.99 -5.09
C PRO A 9 5.15 1.41 -3.90
N GLY A 10 6.13 0.56 -3.59
CA GLY A 10 7.23 0.89 -2.71
C GLY A 10 8.39 1.58 -3.43
N ILE A 11 9.52 1.74 -2.70
CA ILE A 11 10.79 2.21 -3.27
C ILE A 11 11.23 1.27 -4.41
N GLY A 12 11.77 1.83 -5.48
CA GLY A 12 12.16 1.09 -6.68
C GLY A 12 11.02 0.80 -7.65
N ASN A 13 9.77 1.24 -7.34
CA ASN A 13 8.58 0.91 -8.11
C ASN A 13 8.22 -0.60 -8.04
N SER A 14 7.22 -0.99 -8.81
CA SER A 14 6.84 -2.39 -9.08
C SER A 14 7.20 -2.71 -10.53
N ASP A 15 8.18 -3.59 -10.73
CA ASP A 15 8.61 -4.05 -12.05
C ASP A 15 7.53 -4.89 -12.76
N ALA A 16 7.84 -5.40 -13.95
CA ALA A 16 6.89 -6.16 -14.76
C ALA A 16 6.42 -7.46 -14.08
N ASP A 17 7.28 -8.09 -13.28
CA ASP A 17 6.98 -9.34 -12.60
C ASP A 17 6.30 -9.15 -11.23
N HIS A 18 6.17 -7.91 -10.78
CA HIS A 18 5.51 -7.59 -9.53
C HIS A 18 3.98 -7.66 -9.67
N TRP A 19 3.30 -8.23 -8.66
CA TRP A 19 1.84 -8.39 -8.68
C TRP A 19 1.07 -7.09 -8.90
N GLN A 20 1.57 -5.94 -8.44
CA GLN A 20 0.91 -4.65 -8.70
C GLN A 20 0.88 -4.31 -10.19
N SER A 21 1.93 -4.66 -10.95
CA SER A 21 1.98 -4.45 -12.40
C SER A 21 1.02 -5.38 -13.14
N HIS A 22 0.93 -6.65 -12.71
CA HIS A 22 -0.09 -7.56 -13.22
C HIS A 22 -1.51 -7.06 -12.92
N TRP A 23 -1.76 -6.54 -11.71
CA TRP A 23 -3.07 -6.03 -11.33
C TRP A 23 -3.43 -4.76 -12.11
N GLU A 24 -2.48 -3.84 -12.31
CA GLU A 24 -2.68 -2.63 -13.09
C GLU A 24 -3.14 -2.95 -14.52
N THR A 25 -2.55 -3.98 -15.14
CA THR A 25 -2.95 -4.44 -16.47
C THR A 25 -4.31 -5.14 -16.47
N ALA A 26 -4.60 -5.94 -15.44
CA ALA A 26 -5.79 -6.80 -15.39
C ALA A 26 -7.04 -6.13 -14.81
N LEU A 27 -6.89 -5.04 -14.05
CA LEU A 27 -8.01 -4.34 -13.40
C LEU A 27 -8.42 -3.12 -14.21
N PRO A 28 -9.66 -3.08 -14.70
CA PRO A 28 -10.18 -1.85 -15.30
C PRO A 28 -10.08 -0.69 -14.33
N ARG A 29 -9.62 0.48 -14.80
CA ARG A 29 -9.48 1.71 -14.01
C ARG A 29 -8.46 1.65 -12.87
N ALA A 30 -7.49 0.75 -12.95
CA ALA A 30 -6.31 0.82 -12.11
C ALA A 30 -5.34 1.84 -12.71
N THR A 31 -4.83 2.74 -11.87
CA THR A 31 -3.81 3.73 -12.23
C THR A 31 -2.76 3.76 -11.15
N ARG A 32 -1.50 3.93 -11.56
CA ARG A 32 -0.38 4.03 -10.63
C ARG A 32 -0.06 5.50 -10.35
N ILE A 33 0.38 5.82 -9.14
CA ILE A 33 0.97 7.13 -8.85
C ILE A 33 2.22 7.35 -9.70
N ALA A 34 2.58 8.61 -9.93
CA ALA A 34 3.72 8.98 -10.77
C ALA A 34 4.62 10.01 -10.08
N PRO A 35 5.40 9.60 -9.07
CA PRO A 35 6.36 10.50 -8.43
C PRO A 35 7.55 10.77 -9.36
N ALA A 36 8.30 11.83 -9.08
CA ALA A 36 9.47 12.23 -9.87
C ALA A 36 10.58 11.17 -9.85
N SER A 37 10.76 10.47 -8.73
CA SER A 37 11.75 9.38 -8.60
C SER A 37 11.20 8.23 -7.75
N TRP A 38 11.45 7.00 -8.19
CA TRP A 38 11.18 5.78 -7.43
C TRP A 38 12.35 5.33 -6.57
N TYR A 39 13.57 5.76 -6.90
CA TYR A 39 14.81 5.30 -6.27
C TYR A 39 15.37 6.30 -5.25
N ASP A 40 15.00 7.57 -5.41
CA ASP A 40 15.31 8.65 -4.47
C ASP A 40 13.98 9.32 -4.06
N PRO A 41 13.22 8.69 -3.13
CA PRO A 41 11.87 9.11 -2.83
C PRO A 41 11.85 10.39 -1.98
N ASP A 42 11.30 11.47 -2.54
CA ASP A 42 10.95 12.68 -1.80
C ASP A 42 9.52 12.55 -1.26
N LEU A 43 9.36 12.70 0.06
CA LEU A 43 8.06 12.52 0.71
C LEU A 43 7.01 13.52 0.22
N THR A 44 7.40 14.78 -0.02
CA THR A 44 6.48 15.83 -0.47
C THR A 44 6.00 15.55 -1.89
N ASP A 45 6.92 15.18 -2.78
CA ASP A 45 6.61 14.78 -4.16
C ASP A 45 5.69 13.54 -4.19
N TRP A 46 6.00 12.53 -3.38
CA TRP A 46 5.18 11.32 -3.33
C TRP A 46 3.78 11.58 -2.78
N ILE A 47 3.63 12.44 -1.76
CA ILE A 47 2.31 12.87 -1.25
C ILE A 47 1.54 13.58 -2.37
N ALA A 48 2.19 14.48 -3.13
CA ALA A 48 1.55 15.18 -4.24
C ALA A 48 1.14 14.22 -5.36
N ALA A 49 1.98 13.23 -5.70
CA ALA A 49 1.69 12.22 -6.70
C ALA A 49 0.48 11.34 -6.29
N LEU A 50 0.38 10.95 -5.03
CA LEU A 50 -0.78 10.21 -4.52
C LEU A 50 -2.04 11.10 -4.53
N ASP A 51 -1.95 12.35 -4.10
CA ASP A 51 -3.10 13.28 -4.11
C ASP A 51 -3.61 13.51 -5.54
N ALA A 52 -2.72 13.68 -6.50
CA ALA A 52 -3.06 13.84 -7.91
C ALA A 52 -3.77 12.59 -8.47
N ALA A 53 -3.28 11.39 -8.15
CA ALA A 53 -3.90 10.14 -8.60
C ALA A 53 -5.30 9.95 -7.99
N VAL A 54 -5.48 10.27 -6.70
CA VAL A 54 -6.80 10.22 -6.05
C VAL A 54 -7.74 11.28 -6.63
N ALA A 55 -7.24 12.48 -6.94
CA ALA A 55 -8.02 13.55 -7.55
C ALA A 55 -8.51 13.22 -8.96
N ALA A 56 -7.69 12.50 -9.74
CA ALA A 56 -8.03 12.08 -11.09
C ALA A 56 -9.04 10.93 -11.15
N ALA A 57 -9.27 10.25 -10.04
CA ALA A 57 -10.21 9.14 -9.96
C ALA A 57 -11.65 9.64 -10.11
N ARG A 58 -12.45 8.95 -10.94
CA ARG A 58 -13.86 9.32 -11.21
C ARG A 58 -14.77 9.15 -10.00
N THR A 59 -14.41 8.24 -9.12
CA THR A 59 -15.12 7.94 -7.85
C THR A 59 -14.07 7.78 -6.76
N PRO A 60 -14.40 7.93 -5.47
CA PRO A 60 -13.46 7.64 -4.41
C PRO A 60 -12.78 6.28 -4.64
N PRO A 61 -11.44 6.23 -4.85
CA PRO A 61 -10.78 5.00 -5.25
C PRO A 61 -10.58 4.05 -4.07
N VAL A 62 -10.32 2.77 -4.38
CA VAL A 62 -9.63 1.87 -3.48
C VAL A 62 -8.13 2.06 -3.70
N VAL A 63 -7.39 2.34 -2.63
CA VAL A 63 -5.94 2.54 -2.68
C VAL A 63 -5.24 1.23 -2.32
N VAL A 64 -4.35 0.77 -3.21
CA VAL A 64 -3.62 -0.50 -3.08
C VAL A 64 -2.13 -0.20 -2.90
N CYS A 65 -1.66 -0.29 -1.67
CA CYS A 65 -0.30 0.07 -1.30
C CYS A 65 0.59 -1.17 -1.12
N HIS A 66 1.85 -1.04 -1.48
CA HIS A 66 2.88 -2.02 -1.15
C HIS A 66 4.08 -1.34 -0.50
N SER A 67 4.65 -1.97 0.54
CA SER A 67 5.90 -1.55 1.16
C SER A 67 5.88 -0.07 1.59
N LEU A 68 6.85 0.75 1.14
CA LEU A 68 6.95 2.19 1.43
C LEU A 68 5.66 2.95 1.06
N GLY A 69 4.94 2.49 0.04
CA GLY A 69 3.63 3.05 -0.32
C GLY A 69 2.59 3.00 0.80
N CYS A 70 2.72 2.06 1.74
CA CYS A 70 1.84 1.99 2.92
C CYS A 70 2.11 3.15 3.90
N LEU A 71 3.38 3.48 4.13
CA LEU A 71 3.77 4.63 4.94
C LEU A 71 3.41 5.94 4.24
N LEU A 72 3.60 6.02 2.92
CA LEU A 72 3.14 7.16 2.12
C LEU A 72 1.65 7.42 2.33
N PHE A 73 0.81 6.37 2.28
CA PHE A 73 -0.63 6.52 2.51
C PHE A 73 -0.92 7.13 3.88
N ALA A 74 -0.22 6.70 4.93
CA ALA A 74 -0.39 7.27 6.28
C ALA A 74 0.01 8.75 6.34
N HIS A 75 1.10 9.14 5.70
CA HIS A 75 1.51 10.55 5.58
C HIS A 75 0.49 11.37 4.80
N TRP A 76 0.08 10.88 3.64
CA TRP A 76 -0.94 11.54 2.82
C TRP A 76 -2.26 11.71 3.59
N ARG A 77 -2.70 10.66 4.31
CA ARG A 77 -3.93 10.70 5.10
C ARG A 77 -3.89 11.73 6.22
N ALA A 78 -2.72 12.07 6.74
CA ALA A 78 -2.57 13.07 7.78
C ALA A 78 -2.86 14.50 7.28
N VAL A 79 -2.64 14.77 6.00
CA VAL A 79 -2.77 16.11 5.41
C VAL A 79 -3.91 16.22 4.39
N ALA A 80 -4.32 15.13 3.78
CA ALA A 80 -5.34 15.14 2.72
C ALA A 80 -6.76 14.98 3.28
N THR A 81 -7.71 15.65 2.61
CA THR A 81 -9.14 15.57 2.90
C THR A 81 -9.93 14.77 1.87
N ARG A 82 -9.29 14.37 0.76
CA ARG A 82 -9.96 13.64 -0.33
C ARG A 82 -10.49 12.30 0.16
N PRO A 83 -11.70 11.91 -0.25
CA PRO A 83 -12.25 10.62 0.10
C PRO A 83 -11.56 9.49 -0.66
N VAL A 84 -11.32 8.38 0.03
CA VAL A 84 -11.03 7.07 -0.57
C VAL A 84 -12.08 6.07 -0.09
N HIS A 85 -12.35 5.06 -0.88
CA HIS A 85 -13.42 4.10 -0.57
C HIS A 85 -12.95 2.99 0.37
N GLY A 86 -11.69 2.62 0.29
CA GLY A 86 -11.04 1.64 1.15
C GLY A 86 -9.55 1.56 0.86
N VAL A 87 -8.79 0.90 1.73
CA VAL A 87 -7.33 0.81 1.61
C VAL A 87 -6.86 -0.62 1.82
N PHE A 88 -6.04 -1.09 0.89
CA PHE A 88 -5.45 -2.41 0.90
C PHE A 88 -3.93 -2.26 1.05
N LEU A 89 -3.44 -2.40 2.28
CA LEU A 89 -2.02 -2.29 2.63
C LEU A 89 -1.37 -3.66 2.54
N VAL A 90 -0.20 -3.75 1.90
CA VAL A 90 0.54 -5.01 1.72
C VAL A 90 1.99 -4.81 2.12
N ALA A 91 2.50 -5.67 3.00
CA ALA A 91 3.88 -5.68 3.45
C ALA A 91 4.34 -4.31 3.98
N VAL A 92 3.61 -3.76 4.95
CA VAL A 92 3.99 -2.51 5.62
C VAL A 92 5.39 -2.70 6.22
N PRO A 93 6.39 -1.85 5.91
CA PRO A 93 7.71 -1.97 6.50
C PRO A 93 7.73 -1.35 7.90
N ASP A 94 8.55 -1.92 8.79
CA ASP A 94 8.86 -1.34 10.09
C ASP A 94 9.88 -0.20 9.92
N PRO A 95 9.52 1.07 10.18
CA PRO A 95 10.44 2.20 10.00
C PRO A 95 11.64 2.19 10.94
N ASP A 96 11.55 1.47 12.06
CA ASP A 96 12.64 1.26 13.02
C ASP A 96 13.35 -0.09 12.81
N GLY A 97 12.96 -0.82 11.77
CA GLY A 97 13.54 -2.10 11.43
C GLY A 97 14.95 -1.99 10.84
N PRO A 98 15.78 -3.04 10.99
CA PRO A 98 17.18 -3.02 10.55
C PRO A 98 17.35 -2.88 9.02
N ASN A 99 16.33 -3.25 8.26
CA ASN A 99 16.37 -3.23 6.80
C ASN A 99 15.64 -2.02 6.19
N PHE A 100 15.20 -1.06 7.01
CA PHE A 100 14.51 0.12 6.49
C PHE A 100 15.47 0.97 5.63
N PRO A 101 15.12 1.30 4.37
CA PRO A 101 16.04 1.96 3.44
C PRO A 101 16.44 3.36 3.91
N VAL A 102 17.73 3.67 3.87
CA VAL A 102 18.26 5.00 4.25
C VAL A 102 17.64 6.10 3.40
N ALA A 103 17.46 5.88 2.09
CA ALA A 103 16.84 6.84 1.17
C ALA A 103 15.37 7.14 1.54
N ALA A 104 14.70 6.26 2.29
CA ALA A 104 13.30 6.44 2.68
C ALA A 104 13.13 7.01 4.11
N ARG A 105 14.19 7.53 4.73
CA ARG A 105 14.17 8.03 6.12
C ARG A 105 13.11 9.10 6.38
N ALA A 106 12.77 9.92 5.41
CA ALA A 106 11.70 10.91 5.54
C ALA A 106 10.32 10.28 5.79
N PHE A 107 10.10 9.03 5.36
CA PHE A 107 8.85 8.29 5.54
C PHE A 107 8.76 7.61 6.91
N ALA A 108 9.85 7.52 7.68
CA ALA A 108 9.88 6.80 8.95
C ALA A 108 9.09 7.50 10.06
N GLN A 109 9.00 8.84 10.04
CA GLN A 109 8.29 9.60 11.05
C GLN A 109 6.80 9.72 10.72
N VAL A 110 6.12 8.58 10.72
CA VAL A 110 4.69 8.52 10.37
C VAL A 110 3.86 9.27 11.42
N PRO A 111 2.96 10.18 10.99
CA PRO A 111 2.09 10.91 11.92
C PRO A 111 1.26 9.94 12.77
N ASP A 112 1.07 10.29 14.05
CA ASP A 112 0.22 9.53 14.97
C ASP A 112 -1.25 9.85 14.70
N ARG A 113 -1.79 9.21 13.67
CA ARG A 113 -3.17 9.38 13.23
C ARG A 113 -3.71 8.05 12.73
N ASP A 114 -4.95 7.76 13.07
CA ASP A 114 -5.65 6.60 12.52
C ASP A 114 -6.05 6.79 11.04
N PHE A 115 -6.46 5.68 10.41
CA PHE A 115 -6.89 5.71 9.02
C PHE A 115 -8.31 6.30 8.83
N GLY A 116 -9.02 6.62 9.91
CA GLY A 116 -10.39 7.12 9.92
C GLY A 116 -11.44 6.03 9.68
N ASP A 117 -12.66 6.43 9.34
CA ASP A 117 -13.84 5.53 9.25
C ASP A 117 -13.85 4.60 8.02
N ARG A 118 -12.80 4.62 7.21
CA ARG A 118 -12.75 3.81 5.99
C ARG A 118 -12.26 2.40 6.30
N PRO A 119 -12.81 1.38 5.64
CA PRO A 119 -12.27 0.04 5.75
C PRO A 119 -10.81 -0.01 5.27
N VAL A 120 -9.96 -0.53 6.14
CA VAL A 120 -8.54 -0.76 5.84
C VAL A 120 -8.21 -2.21 6.19
N VAL A 121 -7.52 -2.90 5.29
CA VAL A 121 -6.93 -4.20 5.56
C VAL A 121 -5.43 -4.11 5.39
N ALA A 122 -4.69 -4.76 6.28
CA ALA A 122 -3.23 -4.86 6.22
C ALA A 122 -2.81 -6.31 6.10
N ILE A 123 -2.18 -6.63 4.97
CA ILE A 123 -1.69 -7.97 4.65
C ILE A 123 -0.21 -8.03 4.98
N ALA A 124 0.19 -8.98 5.79
CA ALA A 124 1.57 -9.21 6.18
C ALA A 124 2.00 -10.66 5.91
N SER A 125 3.29 -10.86 5.76
CA SER A 125 3.94 -12.16 5.70
C SER A 125 4.63 -12.47 7.02
N SER A 126 4.60 -13.72 7.45
CA SER A 126 5.21 -14.13 8.73
C SER A 126 6.74 -14.11 8.74
N ASN A 127 7.38 -13.92 7.57
CA ASN A 127 8.83 -13.86 7.42
C ASN A 127 9.30 -12.65 6.59
N ASP A 128 8.57 -11.54 6.66
CA ASP A 128 8.95 -10.32 5.96
C ASP A 128 10.25 -9.75 6.56
N PRO A 129 11.34 -9.63 5.76
CA PRO A 129 12.60 -9.09 6.26
C PRO A 129 12.51 -7.60 6.65
N TYR A 130 11.52 -6.87 6.17
CA TYR A 130 11.30 -5.46 6.52
C TYR A 130 10.38 -5.26 7.73
N ASP A 131 9.76 -6.33 8.23
CA ASP A 131 9.01 -6.34 9.51
C ASP A 131 9.28 -7.62 10.30
N PRO A 132 10.54 -7.94 10.64
CA PRO A 132 10.91 -9.21 11.26
C PRO A 132 10.32 -9.41 12.65
N ALA A 133 9.92 -8.33 13.32
CA ALA A 133 9.33 -8.36 14.67
C ALA A 133 7.79 -8.23 14.66
N GLY A 134 7.14 -8.09 13.51
CA GLY A 134 5.70 -7.90 13.41
C GLY A 134 5.19 -6.56 13.96
N ARG A 135 6.08 -5.57 14.09
CA ARG A 135 5.72 -4.25 14.64
C ARG A 135 4.88 -3.43 13.67
N ALA A 136 5.17 -3.54 12.38
CA ALA A 136 4.45 -2.79 11.35
C ALA A 136 2.99 -3.25 11.22
N ILE A 137 2.73 -4.56 11.28
CA ILE A 137 1.35 -5.06 11.27
C ILE A 137 0.59 -4.67 12.53
N ALA A 138 1.24 -4.68 13.70
CA ALA A 138 0.65 -4.21 14.95
C ALA A 138 0.37 -2.69 14.91
N TRP A 139 1.29 -1.91 14.33
CA TRP A 139 1.12 -0.48 14.09
C TRP A 139 -0.08 -0.18 13.19
N ALA A 140 -0.26 -0.94 12.11
CA ALA A 140 -1.40 -0.79 11.21
C ALA A 140 -2.74 -1.13 11.91
N ALA A 141 -2.75 -2.22 12.70
CA ALA A 141 -3.92 -2.62 13.47
C ALA A 141 -4.33 -1.57 14.51
N ALA A 142 -3.38 -0.96 15.21
CA ALA A 142 -3.64 0.12 16.17
C ALA A 142 -4.26 1.36 15.52
N ARG A 143 -4.10 1.53 14.19
CA ARG A 143 -4.69 2.63 13.39
C ARG A 143 -5.97 2.24 12.66
N GLY A 144 -6.59 1.12 13.04
CA GLY A 144 -7.89 0.69 12.52
C GLY A 144 -7.82 -0.22 11.29
N ALA A 145 -6.63 -0.67 10.86
CA ALA A 145 -6.55 -1.68 9.83
C ALA A 145 -6.89 -3.08 10.37
N ARG A 146 -7.63 -3.86 9.61
CA ARG A 146 -7.83 -5.28 9.90
C ARG A 146 -6.59 -6.07 9.47
N PRO A 147 -5.83 -6.67 10.40
CA PRO A 147 -4.64 -7.42 10.05
C PRO A 147 -5.00 -8.80 9.46
N VAL A 148 -4.24 -9.20 8.43
CA VAL A 148 -4.26 -10.55 7.85
C VAL A 148 -2.80 -10.98 7.69
N VAL A 149 -2.38 -11.98 8.45
CA VAL A 149 -1.03 -12.53 8.36
C VAL A 149 -1.06 -13.82 7.55
N LEU A 150 -0.34 -13.80 6.45
CA LEU A 150 -0.11 -14.98 5.61
C LEU A 150 1.06 -15.80 6.16
N GLY A 151 1.21 -17.02 5.69
CA GLY A 151 2.42 -17.81 5.94
C GLY A 151 3.68 -17.13 5.39
N ALA A 152 4.81 -17.81 5.40
CA ALA A 152 6.09 -17.31 4.93
C ALA A 152 6.04 -16.99 3.42
N ARG A 153 5.94 -15.73 3.06
CA ARG A 153 5.83 -15.19 1.70
C ARG A 153 6.87 -14.09 1.40
N GLY A 154 7.89 -13.94 2.24
CA GLY A 154 8.87 -12.85 2.11
C GLY A 154 8.23 -11.48 2.18
N HIS A 155 8.73 -10.52 1.42
CA HIS A 155 8.21 -9.14 1.39
C HIS A 155 7.01 -8.95 0.44
N LEU A 156 6.36 -10.03 0.02
CA LEU A 156 5.22 -9.99 -0.91
C LEU A 156 5.51 -9.14 -2.17
N ASN A 157 6.72 -9.23 -2.70
CA ASN A 157 7.21 -8.53 -3.90
C ASN A 157 7.54 -9.51 -5.04
N ALA A 158 8.15 -9.03 -6.13
CA ALA A 158 8.56 -9.87 -7.25
C ALA A 158 9.51 -11.01 -6.82
N ALA A 159 10.46 -10.74 -5.90
CA ALA A 159 11.38 -11.74 -5.37
C ALA A 159 10.69 -12.85 -4.55
N SER A 160 9.45 -12.63 -4.14
CA SER A 160 8.62 -13.64 -3.46
C SER A 160 8.00 -14.66 -4.43
N GLY A 161 8.21 -14.50 -5.74
CA GLY A 161 7.72 -15.43 -6.76
C GLY A 161 6.20 -15.50 -6.91
N LEU A 162 5.49 -14.42 -6.57
CA LEU A 162 4.03 -14.38 -6.52
C LEU A 162 3.37 -14.21 -7.90
N ALA A 163 4.10 -13.75 -8.91
CA ALA A 163 3.57 -13.38 -10.22
C ALA A 163 2.29 -12.51 -10.09
N ALA A 164 1.15 -12.95 -10.65
CA ALA A 164 -0.13 -12.24 -10.52
C ALA A 164 -0.77 -12.28 -9.11
N TRP A 165 -0.20 -13.06 -8.21
CA TRP A 165 -0.64 -13.24 -6.82
C TRP A 165 -2.13 -13.53 -6.67
N ASP A 166 -2.56 -14.70 -7.13
CA ASP A 166 -3.97 -15.11 -7.10
C ASP A 166 -4.58 -15.10 -5.68
N GLU A 167 -3.80 -15.52 -4.65
CA GLU A 167 -4.24 -15.44 -3.25
C GLU A 167 -4.53 -13.99 -2.85
N GLY A 168 -3.66 -13.04 -3.20
CA GLY A 168 -3.86 -11.61 -2.95
C GLY A 168 -5.06 -11.06 -3.72
N ARG A 169 -5.27 -11.53 -4.96
CA ARG A 169 -6.44 -11.17 -5.77
C ARG A 169 -7.75 -11.62 -5.12
N ALA A 170 -7.77 -12.82 -4.56
CA ALA A 170 -8.92 -13.32 -3.82
C ALA A 170 -9.19 -12.50 -2.55
N LEU A 171 -8.14 -12.16 -1.79
CA LEU A 171 -8.24 -11.28 -0.61
C LEU A 171 -8.74 -9.88 -0.98
N PHE A 172 -8.22 -9.31 -2.07
CA PHE A 172 -8.66 -8.01 -2.58
C PHE A 172 -10.13 -8.04 -3.04
N ALA A 173 -10.54 -9.09 -3.74
CA ALA A 173 -11.92 -9.28 -4.17
C ALA A 173 -12.88 -9.40 -2.97
N ALA A 174 -12.52 -10.17 -1.94
CA ALA A 174 -13.28 -10.29 -0.71
C ALA A 174 -13.36 -8.94 0.05
N PHE A 175 -12.25 -8.20 0.14
CA PHE A 175 -12.21 -6.88 0.74
C PHE A 175 -13.15 -5.91 0.02
N THR A 176 -13.04 -5.83 -1.31
CA THR A 176 -13.86 -4.89 -2.10
C THR A 176 -15.33 -5.26 -2.15
N ALA A 177 -15.68 -6.55 -2.04
CA ALA A 177 -17.07 -6.99 -1.89
C ALA A 177 -17.70 -6.50 -0.57
N GLY A 178 -16.91 -6.42 0.50
CA GLY A 178 -17.34 -5.92 1.80
C GLY A 178 -17.50 -4.38 1.90
N LEU A 179 -17.02 -3.63 0.89
CA LEU A 179 -17.11 -2.16 0.91
C LEU A 179 -18.52 -1.61 0.58
N GLY A 180 -19.45 -2.45 0.20
CA GLY A 180 -20.78 -2.01 -0.26
C GLY A 180 -20.74 -1.35 -1.65
N ALA A 181 -21.87 -0.86 -2.11
CA ALA A 181 -21.99 -0.14 -3.37
C ALA A 181 -21.71 1.36 -3.21
#